data_463122dbcafbe8f6fc85bdb1738bf328
#
_entry.id   463122dbcafbe8f6fc85bdb1738bf328
#
_cell.length_a   1.000
_cell.length_b   1.000
_cell.length_c   1.000
_cell.angle_alpha   90.00
_cell.angle_beta   90.00
_cell.angle_gamma   90.00
#
_symmetry.space_group_name_H-M   'P 1'
#
loop_
_entity.id
_entity.type
_entity.pdbx_description
1 polymer ?
#
loop_
_entity_poly.entity_id
_entity_poly.type
_entity_poly.pdbx_seq_one_letter_code
_entity_poly.pdbx_strand_id
1 'polypeptide(L)'
;MASEDINDVRKWEQFCARMFERTESKSMSWDDNSEGVHRSDAVSPLFVSRFKGWTILIYRYSYNYYHDEDRFTPAEEVAIEIINEKGKIEWTLPKVPSRSRLIDLIQYQTSDVASLFKEMLSDE
;
A
#
# COMPACT_ATOMS: atom_id res chain seq x y z
N MET A 1 -26.53 -9.34 -17.10
CA MET A 1 -25.54 -8.42 -16.54
C MET A 1 -24.18 -9.09 -16.46
N ALA A 2 -23.19 -8.44 -17.01
CA ALA A 2 -21.85 -9.00 -16.97
C ALA A 2 -21.29 -8.94 -15.55
N SER A 3 -20.77 -10.05 -15.07
CA SER A 3 -20.05 -10.07 -13.81
C SER A 3 -18.74 -9.32 -13.97
N GLU A 4 -18.29 -8.71 -12.89
CA GLU A 4 -17.00 -8.07 -12.90
C GLU A 4 -15.89 -9.09 -13.04
N ASP A 5 -14.95 -8.81 -13.92
CA ASP A 5 -13.78 -9.66 -14.06
C ASP A 5 -12.75 -9.22 -13.02
N ILE A 6 -12.69 -9.98 -11.93
CA ILE A 6 -11.84 -9.65 -10.81
C ILE A 6 -10.35 -9.86 -11.13
N ASN A 7 -10.06 -10.48 -12.26
CA ASN A 7 -8.69 -10.61 -12.76
C ASN A 7 -8.31 -9.51 -13.74
N ASP A 8 -9.21 -8.56 -13.98
CA ASP A 8 -8.92 -7.45 -14.88
C ASP A 8 -8.00 -6.45 -14.19
N VAL A 9 -6.74 -6.48 -14.54
CA VAL A 9 -5.72 -5.62 -13.95
C VAL A 9 -6.06 -4.14 -14.13
N ARG A 10 -6.73 -3.78 -15.23
CA ARG A 10 -7.10 -2.38 -15.48
C ARG A 10 -8.09 -1.86 -14.45
N LYS A 11 -9.02 -2.69 -14.01
CA LYS A 11 -9.97 -2.30 -12.96
C LYS A 11 -9.26 -2.10 -11.63
N TRP A 12 -8.31 -2.95 -11.32
CA TRP A 12 -7.54 -2.82 -10.09
C TRP A 12 -6.59 -1.63 -10.15
N GLU A 13 -6.07 -1.31 -11.36
CA GLU A 13 -5.30 -0.09 -11.54
C GLU A 13 -6.16 1.13 -11.27
N GLN A 14 -7.39 1.16 -11.78
CA GLN A 14 -8.34 2.25 -11.51
C GLN A 14 -8.67 2.34 -10.03
N PHE A 15 -8.86 1.19 -9.38
CA PHE A 15 -9.14 1.14 -7.95
C PHE A 15 -7.98 1.76 -7.16
N CYS A 16 -6.77 1.39 -7.49
CA CYS A 16 -5.58 1.90 -6.83
C CYS A 16 -5.39 3.40 -7.09
N ALA A 17 -5.63 3.84 -8.33
CA ALA A 17 -5.56 5.26 -8.69
C ALA A 17 -6.60 6.08 -7.93
N ARG A 18 -7.79 5.53 -7.73
CA ARG A 18 -8.82 6.21 -6.95
C ARG A 18 -8.41 6.32 -5.48
N MET A 19 -7.79 5.28 -4.93
CA MET A 19 -7.26 5.37 -3.57
C MET A 19 -6.18 6.44 -3.48
N PHE A 20 -5.34 6.58 -4.49
CA PHE A 20 -4.33 7.62 -4.54
C PHE A 20 -4.99 9.00 -4.49
N GLU A 21 -6.00 9.23 -5.33
CA GLU A 21 -6.72 10.50 -5.35
C GLU A 21 -7.36 10.82 -4.00
N ARG A 22 -8.00 9.83 -3.38
CA ARG A 22 -8.63 10.02 -2.08
C ARG A 22 -7.62 10.27 -0.97
N THR A 23 -6.46 9.65 -1.06
CA THR A 23 -5.38 9.88 -0.12
C THR A 23 -4.82 11.28 -0.29
N GLU A 24 -4.63 11.71 -1.54
CA GLU A 24 -4.12 13.04 -1.85
C GLU A 24 -5.08 14.13 -1.36
N SER A 25 -6.38 13.94 -1.55
CA SER A 25 -7.40 14.89 -1.10
C SER A 25 -7.71 14.76 0.39
N LYS A 26 -7.12 13.78 1.06
CA LYS A 26 -7.32 13.50 2.49
C LYS A 26 -8.73 13.02 2.82
N SER A 27 -9.48 12.56 1.83
CA SER A 27 -10.76 11.90 2.07
C SER A 27 -10.57 10.44 2.49
N MET A 28 -9.36 9.93 2.38
CA MET A 28 -8.97 8.62 2.85
C MET A 28 -7.70 8.80 3.67
N SER A 29 -7.72 8.37 4.92
CA SER A 29 -6.58 8.53 5.83
C SER A 29 -5.99 7.19 6.20
N TRP A 30 -4.72 7.20 6.56
CA TRP A 30 -3.95 6.01 6.85
C TRP A 30 -3.24 6.15 8.18
N ASP A 31 -3.16 5.04 8.90
CA ASP A 31 -2.43 4.96 10.15
C ASP A 31 -1.29 3.97 10.01
N ASP A 32 -0.16 4.30 10.65
CA ASP A 32 0.95 3.36 10.76
C ASP A 32 0.55 2.32 11.80
N ASN A 33 0.42 1.07 11.38
CA ASN A 33 -0.01 -0.02 12.26
C ASN A 33 1.00 -1.16 12.23
N SER A 34 2.28 -0.81 12.22
CA SER A 34 3.36 -1.80 12.15
C SER A 34 3.34 -2.78 13.31
N GLU A 35 2.80 -2.38 14.45
CA GLU A 35 2.75 -3.24 15.63
C GLU A 35 1.44 -4.02 15.74
N GLY A 36 0.40 -3.59 15.04
CA GLY A 36 -0.93 -4.18 15.21
C GLY A 36 -1.21 -5.37 14.30
N VAL A 37 -0.54 -5.46 13.17
CA VAL A 37 -0.75 -6.53 12.20
C VAL A 37 0.60 -7.15 11.85
N HIS A 38 0.65 -8.48 11.91
CA HIS A 38 1.89 -9.20 11.65
C HIS A 38 1.86 -9.84 10.28
N ARG A 39 2.88 -9.53 9.49
CA ARG A 39 3.14 -10.16 8.19
C ARG A 39 4.62 -10.50 8.17
N SER A 40 4.93 -11.78 8.05
CA SER A 40 6.30 -12.27 8.23
C SER A 40 7.31 -11.67 7.27
N ASP A 41 6.87 -11.32 6.06
CA ASP A 41 7.77 -10.76 5.04
C ASP A 41 7.67 -9.25 4.92
N ALA A 42 6.85 -8.61 5.77
CA ALA A 42 6.62 -7.18 5.66
C ALA A 42 7.83 -6.39 6.10
N VAL A 43 8.14 -5.36 5.32
CA VAL A 43 9.13 -4.36 5.66
C VAL A 43 8.37 -3.16 6.22
N SER A 44 8.68 -2.78 7.46
CA SER A 44 8.03 -1.65 8.10
C SER A 44 8.26 -0.35 7.31
N PRO A 45 7.29 0.58 7.25
CA PRO A 45 6.02 0.55 7.98
C PRO A 45 4.91 -0.14 7.21
N LEU A 46 3.86 -0.49 7.95
CA LEU A 46 2.65 -1.08 7.44
C LEU A 46 1.51 -0.12 7.74
N PHE A 47 0.68 0.18 6.74
CA PHE A 47 -0.36 1.20 6.86
C PHE A 47 -1.74 0.60 6.72
N VAL A 48 -2.69 1.16 7.47
CA VAL A 48 -4.08 0.69 7.51
C VAL A 48 -5.00 1.87 7.28
N SER A 49 -6.01 1.66 6.44
CA SER A 49 -7.11 2.61 6.25
C SER A 49 -8.43 1.88 6.42
N ARG A 50 -9.40 2.55 7.04
CA ARG A 50 -10.74 2.01 7.18
C ARG A 50 -11.67 2.79 6.27
N PHE A 51 -12.43 2.05 5.46
CA PHE A 51 -13.31 2.66 4.47
C PHE A 51 -14.62 1.88 4.43
N LYS A 52 -15.67 2.48 4.95
CA LYS A 52 -17.03 1.91 4.91
C LYS A 52 -17.11 0.46 5.36
N GLY A 53 -16.54 0.16 6.51
CA GLY A 53 -16.55 -1.20 7.06
C GLY A 53 -15.43 -2.09 6.56
N TRP A 54 -14.75 -1.70 5.50
CA TRP A 54 -13.60 -2.43 5.00
C TRP A 54 -12.32 -1.91 5.62
N THR A 55 -11.36 -2.79 5.79
CA THR A 55 -10.01 -2.40 6.19
C THR A 55 -9.09 -2.67 5.02
N ILE A 56 -8.30 -1.67 4.67
CA ILE A 56 -7.34 -1.79 3.56
C ILE A 56 -5.94 -1.69 4.16
N LEU A 57 -5.13 -2.69 3.87
CA LEU A 57 -3.79 -2.80 4.39
C LEU A 57 -2.81 -2.65 3.23
N ILE A 58 -1.79 -1.81 3.40
CA ILE A 58 -0.74 -1.66 2.38
C ILE A 58 0.61 -1.73 3.06
N TYR A 59 1.53 -2.49 2.47
CA TYR A 59 2.87 -2.64 3.01
C TYR A 59 3.82 -3.10 1.93
N ARG A 60 5.12 -2.92 2.19
CA ARG A 60 6.16 -3.49 1.34
C ARG A 60 6.57 -4.84 1.91
N TYR A 61 6.91 -5.76 1.03
CA TYR A 61 7.45 -7.05 1.46
C TYR A 61 8.68 -7.38 0.64
N SER A 62 9.58 -8.17 1.22
CA SER A 62 10.81 -8.57 0.58
C SER A 62 10.73 -10.03 0.16
N TYR A 63 11.39 -10.33 -0.94
CA TYR A 63 11.49 -11.70 -1.44
C TYR A 63 12.77 -11.83 -2.24
N ASN A 64 13.15 -13.09 -2.53
CA ASN A 64 14.31 -13.37 -3.37
C ASN A 64 13.85 -13.68 -4.78
N TYR A 65 14.35 -12.90 -5.72
CA TYR A 65 14.10 -13.15 -7.14
C TYR A 65 15.24 -14.04 -7.66
N TYR A 66 14.91 -15.27 -8.03
CA TYR A 66 15.91 -16.24 -8.47
C TYR A 66 16.13 -16.15 -9.96
N HIS A 67 17.41 -15.98 -10.34
CA HIS A 67 17.82 -16.00 -11.74
C HIS A 67 18.09 -17.44 -12.18
N ASP A 68 18.65 -18.23 -11.28
CA ASP A 68 18.82 -19.67 -11.44
C ASP A 68 18.88 -20.30 -10.04
N GLU A 69 19.20 -21.58 -9.95
CA GLU A 69 19.17 -22.30 -8.66
C GLU A 69 20.08 -21.70 -7.61
N ASP A 70 21.21 -21.12 -8.02
CA ASP A 70 22.24 -20.66 -7.10
C ASP A 70 22.33 -19.14 -6.99
N ARG A 71 21.60 -18.39 -7.83
CA ARG A 71 21.71 -16.94 -7.84
C ARG A 71 20.37 -16.27 -7.68
N PHE A 72 20.30 -15.37 -6.73
CA PHE A 72 19.10 -14.59 -6.51
C PHE A 72 19.45 -13.12 -6.22
N THR A 73 18.50 -12.27 -6.43
CA THR A 73 18.59 -10.86 -6.08
C THR A 73 17.47 -10.55 -5.09
N PRO A 74 17.78 -9.92 -3.95
CA PRO A 74 16.73 -9.45 -3.06
C PRO A 74 15.87 -8.43 -3.78
N ALA A 75 14.56 -8.53 -3.60
CA ALA A 75 13.61 -7.65 -4.26
C ALA A 75 12.52 -7.24 -3.29
N GLU A 76 11.86 -6.14 -3.59
CA GLU A 76 10.79 -5.59 -2.76
C GLU A 76 9.58 -5.31 -3.64
N GLU A 77 8.41 -5.60 -3.10
CA GLU A 77 7.14 -5.35 -3.77
C GLU A 77 6.16 -4.74 -2.77
N VAL A 78 5.08 -4.18 -3.28
CA VAL A 78 4.02 -3.61 -2.47
C VAL A 78 2.81 -4.53 -2.50
N ALA A 79 2.27 -4.85 -1.35
CA ALA A 79 1.05 -5.64 -1.22
C ALA A 79 -0.09 -4.75 -0.71
N ILE A 80 -1.28 -4.94 -1.29
CA ILE A 80 -2.49 -4.29 -0.83
C ILE A 80 -3.51 -5.39 -0.57
N GLU A 81 -4.00 -5.47 0.67
CA GLU A 81 -4.97 -6.48 1.08
C GLU A 81 -6.26 -5.81 1.50
N ILE A 82 -7.38 -6.42 1.10
CA ILE A 82 -8.71 -5.95 1.47
C ILE A 82 -9.26 -6.91 2.51
N ILE A 83 -9.59 -6.37 3.68
CA ILE A 83 -9.98 -7.14 4.84
C ILE A 83 -11.43 -6.77 5.18
N ASN A 84 -12.27 -7.78 5.41
CA ASN A 84 -13.68 -7.57 5.72
C ASN A 84 -13.88 -7.19 7.19
N GLU A 85 -15.13 -6.93 7.55
CA GLU A 85 -15.49 -6.54 8.92
C GLU A 85 -15.15 -7.58 9.98
N LYS A 86 -14.99 -8.83 9.57
CA LYS A 86 -14.63 -9.92 10.47
C LYS A 86 -13.13 -10.09 10.63
N GLY A 87 -12.32 -9.23 9.96
CA GLY A 87 -10.88 -9.32 10.03
C GLY A 87 -10.26 -10.34 9.10
N LYS A 88 -11.05 -10.87 8.16
CA LYS A 88 -10.57 -11.86 7.22
C LYS A 88 -10.14 -11.21 5.90
N ILE A 89 -9.02 -11.68 5.35
CA ILE A 89 -8.57 -11.20 4.05
C ILE A 89 -9.52 -11.70 2.97
N GLU A 90 -10.22 -10.77 2.33
CA GLU A 90 -11.12 -11.10 1.22
C GLU A 90 -10.40 -11.13 -0.10
N TRP A 91 -9.40 -10.27 -0.27
CA TRP A 91 -8.72 -10.16 -1.55
C TRP A 91 -7.37 -9.49 -1.40
N THR A 92 -6.43 -9.91 -2.23
CA THR A 92 -5.13 -9.24 -2.37
C THR A 92 -5.06 -8.70 -3.79
N LEU A 93 -4.75 -7.42 -3.94
CA LEU A 93 -4.71 -6.80 -5.26
C LEU A 93 -3.61 -7.42 -6.13
N PRO A 94 -3.86 -7.54 -7.45
CA PRO A 94 -2.81 -7.94 -8.36
C PRO A 94 -1.73 -6.86 -8.44
N LYS A 95 -0.62 -7.19 -9.08
CA LYS A 95 0.52 -6.27 -9.18
C LYS A 95 0.23 -5.15 -10.17
N VAL A 96 -0.34 -4.06 -9.68
CA VAL A 96 -0.59 -2.87 -10.49
C VAL A 96 0.48 -1.82 -10.21
N PRO A 97 0.92 -1.06 -11.23
CA PRO A 97 2.05 -0.13 -11.09
C PRO A 97 1.82 0.99 -10.07
N SER A 98 0.60 1.46 -9.91
CA SER A 98 0.31 2.59 -9.02
C SER A 98 0.45 2.27 -7.53
N ARG A 99 0.65 0.99 -7.16
CA ARG A 99 0.83 0.59 -5.76
C ARG A 99 2.01 1.33 -5.11
N SER A 100 3.11 1.43 -5.83
CA SER A 100 4.33 2.07 -5.30
C SER A 100 4.11 3.55 -5.05
N ARG A 101 3.42 4.23 -5.96
CA ARG A 101 3.12 5.64 -5.81
C ARG A 101 2.19 5.88 -4.62
N LEU A 102 1.25 4.97 -4.44
CA LEU A 102 0.29 5.07 -3.33
C LEU A 102 1.00 4.95 -1.98
N ILE A 103 1.83 3.93 -1.80
CA ILE A 103 2.49 3.75 -0.51
C ILE A 103 3.49 4.88 -0.24
N ASP A 104 4.13 5.41 -1.27
CA ASP A 104 5.04 6.55 -1.11
C ASP A 104 4.27 7.78 -0.63
N LEU A 105 3.11 8.04 -1.19
CA LEU A 105 2.28 9.17 -0.76
C LEU A 105 1.82 9.00 0.69
N ILE A 106 1.35 7.79 1.03
CA ILE A 106 0.91 7.49 2.39
C ILE A 106 2.06 7.71 3.38
N GLN A 107 3.22 7.20 3.05
CA GLN A 107 4.39 7.31 3.92
C GLN A 107 4.78 8.78 4.12
N TYR A 108 4.73 9.57 3.06
CA TYR A 108 5.00 11.00 3.14
C TYR A 108 4.00 11.69 4.07
N GLN A 109 2.71 11.40 3.91
CA GLN A 109 1.67 12.05 4.69
C GLN A 109 1.67 11.66 6.17
N THR A 110 2.06 10.41 6.47
CA THR A 110 2.04 9.93 7.85
C THR A 110 3.34 10.20 8.60
N SER A 111 4.37 10.68 7.91
CA SER A 111 5.67 10.99 8.50
C SER A 111 5.78 12.48 8.78
N ASP A 112 6.83 12.86 9.49
CA ASP A 112 7.15 14.26 9.75
C ASP A 112 8.04 14.88 8.68
N VAL A 113 8.21 14.18 7.55
CA VAL A 113 9.11 14.64 6.48
C VAL A 113 8.66 15.99 5.92
N ALA A 114 7.34 16.22 5.85
CA ALA A 114 6.83 17.51 5.35
C ALA A 114 7.31 18.67 6.19
N SER A 115 7.35 18.50 7.51
CA SER A 115 7.88 19.53 8.42
C SER A 115 9.36 19.75 8.21
N LEU A 116 10.11 18.65 8.09
CA LEU A 116 11.55 18.75 7.82
C LEU A 116 11.81 19.47 6.50
N PHE A 117 11.02 19.14 5.47
CA PHE A 117 11.15 19.76 4.16
C PHE A 117 10.96 21.27 4.25
N LYS A 118 9.93 21.71 4.98
CA LYS A 118 9.68 23.14 5.19
C LYS A 118 10.83 23.83 5.94
N GLU A 119 11.34 23.18 6.98
CA GLU A 119 12.45 23.73 7.75
C GLU A 119 13.71 23.83 6.91
N MET A 120 13.98 22.80 6.11
CA MET A 120 15.18 22.76 5.28
C MET A 120 15.18 23.85 4.21
N LEU A 121 14.01 24.16 3.67
CA LEU A 121 13.87 25.19 2.64
C LEU A 121 13.65 26.59 3.19
N SER A 122 13.56 26.72 4.49
CA SER A 122 13.47 28.02 5.14
C SER A 122 14.82 28.74 5.08
N ASP A 123 14.80 30.03 4.84
CA ASP A 123 15.99 30.86 4.77
C ASP A 123 16.49 31.33 6.14
N GLU A 124 15.90 30.83 7.18
CA GLU A 124 16.25 31.20 8.54
C GLU A 124 17.59 30.66 8.99
#